data_88196eec20f015718ec36a5b5002ac62
#
_entry.id   88196eec20f015718ec36a5b5002ac62
#
_cell.length_a   1.000
_cell.length_b   1.000
_cell.length_c   1.000
_cell.angle_alpha   90.00
_cell.angle_beta   90.00
_cell.angle_gamma   90.00
#
_symmetry.space_group_name_H-M   'P 1'
#
loop_
_entity.id
_entity.type
_entity.pdbx_description
1 polymer ?
#
loop_
_entity_poly.entity_id
_entity_poly.type
_entity_poly.pdbx_seq_one_letter_code
_entity_poly.pdbx_strand_id
1 'polypeptide(L)'
;MCGSLRAQVPEIEKFDLVKEDSPVFIYERWITFPGKVPAVKSREVKSEFLINASMYEILSIIKDESKIKLWQTHVNDFKVYPQSDTIWLEYSYHDIPWPVSDQDHLLKYYLLEKIPGKELFIGFQSMIDSKLAPVTEDVTRLELSGSWRLEQVTPHQVKVTYRILSMPSSIPRMFTDPVVRSNLMSTIKALTELAEKN
;
A
#
# COMPACT_ATOMS: atom_id res chain seq x y z
N MET A 1 -8.91 -27.48 34.89
CA MET A 1 -7.85 -27.52 33.84
C MET A 1 -7.93 -26.22 33.07
N CYS A 2 -7.02 -25.30 33.36
CA CYS A 2 -6.94 -24.01 32.60
C CYS A 2 -6.15 -24.26 31.33
N GLY A 3 -6.83 -24.39 30.19
CA GLY A 3 -6.19 -24.48 28.89
C GLY A 3 -5.51 -23.15 28.58
N SER A 4 -4.19 -23.14 28.54
CA SER A 4 -3.40 -21.99 28.07
C SER A 4 -3.73 -21.72 26.61
N LEU A 5 -4.51 -20.67 26.34
CA LEU A 5 -4.62 -20.07 25.01
C LEU A 5 -3.24 -19.48 24.65
N ARG A 6 -2.37 -20.28 24.06
CA ARG A 6 -1.19 -19.74 23.36
C ARG A 6 -1.71 -18.96 22.16
N ALA A 7 -1.50 -17.65 22.16
CA ALA A 7 -1.68 -16.86 20.97
C ALA A 7 -0.82 -17.48 19.84
N GLN A 8 -1.48 -17.98 18.80
CA GLN A 8 -0.79 -18.59 17.66
C GLN A 8 -0.17 -17.46 16.86
N VAL A 9 1.16 -17.50 16.73
CA VAL A 9 1.92 -16.50 15.96
C VAL A 9 1.74 -16.78 14.47
N PRO A 10 1.54 -15.76 13.62
CA PRO A 10 1.48 -15.94 12.18
C PRO A 10 2.76 -16.58 11.64
N GLU A 11 2.61 -17.52 10.70
CA GLU A 11 3.73 -18.03 9.92
C GLU A 11 4.02 -17.06 8.79
N ILE A 12 5.28 -16.58 8.71
CA ILE A 12 5.72 -15.56 7.76
C ILE A 12 6.79 -16.18 6.86
N GLU A 13 6.48 -16.32 5.58
CA GLU A 13 7.44 -16.77 4.56
C GLU A 13 8.50 -15.69 4.28
N LYS A 14 9.60 -16.06 3.65
CA LYS A 14 10.61 -15.09 3.17
C LYS A 14 10.07 -14.35 1.95
N PHE A 15 10.60 -13.16 1.71
CA PHE A 15 10.34 -12.44 0.48
C PHE A 15 11.06 -13.06 -0.71
N ASP A 16 10.33 -13.30 -1.79
CA ASP A 16 10.84 -13.70 -3.10
C ASP A 16 10.82 -12.50 -4.04
N LEU A 17 11.89 -12.29 -4.82
CA LEU A 17 11.92 -11.29 -5.89
C LEU A 17 11.03 -11.79 -7.03
N VAL A 18 10.00 -11.02 -7.39
CA VAL A 18 8.99 -11.42 -8.40
C VAL A 18 9.00 -10.53 -9.64
N LYS A 19 9.56 -9.32 -9.54
CA LYS A 19 9.74 -8.42 -10.69
C LYS A 19 10.89 -7.45 -10.42
N GLU A 20 11.69 -7.22 -11.44
CA GLU A 20 12.80 -6.26 -11.44
C GLU A 20 12.74 -5.41 -12.71
N ASP A 21 12.88 -4.10 -12.52
CA ASP A 21 13.11 -3.13 -13.59
C ASP A 21 13.92 -1.99 -12.95
N SER A 22 15.24 -2.20 -12.94
CA SER A 22 16.20 -1.38 -12.20
C SER A 22 15.98 0.12 -12.42
N PRO A 23 15.94 0.96 -11.37
CA PRO A 23 16.27 0.65 -9.97
C PRO A 23 15.09 0.18 -9.09
N VAL A 24 14.00 -0.33 -9.65
CA VAL A 24 12.79 -0.77 -8.93
C VAL A 24 12.78 -2.28 -8.78
N PHE A 25 12.60 -2.75 -7.55
CA PHE A 25 12.52 -4.17 -7.20
C PHE A 25 11.19 -4.44 -6.49
N ILE A 26 10.49 -5.51 -6.90
CA ILE A 26 9.23 -5.95 -6.29
C ILE A 26 9.41 -7.36 -5.75
N TYR A 27 9.06 -7.52 -4.48
CA TYR A 27 9.12 -8.78 -3.74
C TYR A 27 7.73 -9.15 -3.23
N GLU A 28 7.48 -10.44 -3.09
CA GLU A 28 6.26 -10.97 -2.49
C GLU A 28 6.59 -12.00 -1.41
N ARG A 29 5.72 -12.13 -0.42
CA ARG A 29 5.70 -13.23 0.55
C ARG A 29 4.30 -13.54 1.01
N TRP A 30 4.16 -14.68 1.65
CA TRP A 30 2.92 -15.12 2.27
C TRP A 30 3.00 -15.06 3.77
N ILE A 31 1.87 -14.68 4.38
CA ILE A 31 1.66 -14.67 5.82
C ILE A 31 0.43 -15.52 6.09
N THR A 32 0.60 -16.60 6.87
CA THR A 32 -0.50 -17.47 7.27
C THR A 32 -0.95 -17.06 8.67
N PHE A 33 -2.20 -16.64 8.80
CA PHE A 33 -2.82 -16.27 10.08
C PHE A 33 -3.52 -17.50 10.67
N PRO A 34 -3.02 -18.04 11.80
CA PRO A 34 -3.64 -19.17 12.49
C PRO A 34 -4.92 -18.73 13.21
N GLY A 35 -5.72 -19.73 13.66
CA GLY A 35 -6.91 -19.50 14.48
C GLY A 35 -8.23 -19.36 13.73
N LYS A 36 -8.21 -19.27 12.39
CA LYS A 36 -9.38 -19.46 11.52
C LYS A 36 -9.32 -20.84 10.87
N VAL A 37 -10.47 -21.42 10.56
CA VAL A 37 -10.56 -22.70 9.84
C VAL A 37 -11.41 -22.48 8.60
N PRO A 38 -10.81 -22.58 7.38
CA PRO A 38 -9.39 -22.77 7.10
C PRO A 38 -8.54 -21.56 7.52
N ALA A 39 -7.23 -21.78 7.72
CA ALA A 39 -6.28 -20.71 8.01
C ALA A 39 -6.25 -19.67 6.87
N VAL A 40 -6.19 -18.39 7.23
CA VAL A 40 -6.16 -17.30 6.25
C VAL A 40 -4.73 -17.09 5.79
N LYS A 41 -4.50 -17.22 4.49
CA LYS A 41 -3.21 -16.94 3.85
C LYS A 41 -3.29 -15.63 3.07
N SER A 42 -2.55 -14.62 3.52
CA SER A 42 -2.53 -13.27 2.95
C SER A 42 -1.22 -13.00 2.23
N ARG A 43 -1.27 -12.18 1.18
CA ARG A 43 -0.10 -11.78 0.43
C ARG A 43 0.41 -10.42 0.89
N GLU A 44 1.72 -10.34 1.14
CA GLU A 44 2.42 -9.08 1.33
C GLU A 44 3.33 -8.81 0.13
N VAL A 45 3.16 -7.64 -0.48
CA VAL A 45 4.02 -7.12 -1.55
C VAL A 45 4.91 -6.05 -0.96
N LYS A 46 6.19 -6.07 -1.30
CA LYS A 46 7.19 -5.07 -0.92
C LYS A 46 7.87 -4.55 -2.19
N SER A 47 8.02 -3.24 -2.31
CA SER A 47 8.88 -2.64 -3.32
C SER A 47 9.98 -1.80 -2.67
N GLU A 48 11.17 -1.80 -3.31
CA GLU A 48 12.31 -0.99 -2.91
C GLU A 48 12.80 -0.22 -4.14
N PHE A 49 13.02 1.09 -4.00
CA PHE A 49 13.46 1.96 -5.07
C PHE A 49 14.08 3.25 -4.53
N LEU A 50 14.74 4.01 -5.40
CA LEU A 50 15.36 5.30 -5.09
C LEU A 50 14.60 6.42 -5.81
N ILE A 51 14.48 7.58 -5.16
CA ILE A 51 13.94 8.80 -5.72
C ILE A 51 14.92 9.94 -5.45
N ASN A 52 15.25 10.74 -6.48
CA ASN A 52 16.09 11.93 -6.34
C ASN A 52 15.20 13.14 -5.96
N ALA A 53 14.74 13.14 -4.73
CA ALA A 53 13.93 14.20 -4.12
C ALA A 53 14.13 14.19 -2.59
N SER A 54 13.57 15.14 -1.88
CA SER A 54 13.51 15.13 -0.43
C SER A 54 12.36 14.24 0.08
N MET A 55 12.48 13.74 1.30
CA MET A 55 11.41 12.96 1.95
C MET A 55 10.10 13.75 2.07
N TYR A 56 10.18 15.08 2.28
CA TYR A 56 9.00 15.93 2.44
C TYR A 56 8.29 16.23 1.12
N GLU A 57 9.03 16.30 0.00
CA GLU A 57 8.46 16.38 -1.35
C GLU A 57 7.68 15.10 -1.67
N ILE A 58 8.28 13.93 -1.42
CA ILE A 58 7.60 12.65 -1.61
C ILE A 58 6.34 12.55 -0.73
N LEU A 59 6.44 12.92 0.56
CA LEU A 59 5.31 12.94 1.48
C LEU A 59 4.19 13.88 0.99
N SER A 60 4.56 15.05 0.46
CA SER A 60 3.60 16.02 -0.06
C SER A 60 2.81 15.47 -1.24
N ILE A 61 3.47 14.72 -2.15
CA ILE A 61 2.83 14.08 -3.30
C ILE A 61 1.88 12.96 -2.85
N ILE A 62 2.29 12.14 -1.88
CA ILE A 62 1.46 11.05 -1.34
C ILE A 62 0.16 11.58 -0.71
N LYS A 63 0.21 12.76 -0.06
CA LYS A 63 -0.96 13.38 0.62
C LYS A 63 -1.81 14.28 -0.29
N ASP A 64 -1.37 14.55 -1.51
CA ASP A 64 -2.01 15.54 -2.38
C ASP A 64 -3.09 14.91 -3.26
N GLU A 65 -4.35 15.12 -2.88
CA GLU A 65 -5.52 14.65 -3.65
C GLU A 65 -5.46 15.08 -5.12
N SER A 66 -4.93 16.25 -5.43
CA SER A 66 -4.88 16.78 -6.80
C SER A 66 -3.84 16.07 -7.68
N LYS A 67 -2.83 15.43 -7.07
CA LYS A 67 -1.73 14.77 -7.76
C LYS A 67 -1.93 13.27 -7.93
N ILE A 68 -2.89 12.67 -7.24
CA ILE A 68 -3.02 11.20 -7.16
C ILE A 68 -3.11 10.55 -8.55
N LYS A 69 -3.92 11.11 -9.46
CA LYS A 69 -4.11 10.59 -10.82
C LYS A 69 -2.88 10.73 -11.72
N LEU A 70 -1.87 11.47 -11.29
CA LEU A 70 -0.62 11.62 -12.02
C LEU A 70 0.34 10.44 -11.81
N TRP A 71 0.16 9.69 -10.70
CA TRP A 71 1.05 8.60 -10.37
C TRP A 71 0.35 7.28 -10.01
N GLN A 72 -0.90 7.28 -9.59
CA GLN A 72 -1.68 6.04 -9.42
C GLN A 72 -2.51 5.73 -10.66
N THR A 73 -2.38 4.51 -11.17
CA THR A 73 -3.17 4.00 -12.30
C THR A 73 -4.55 3.53 -11.83
N HIS A 74 -5.55 3.62 -12.71
CA HIS A 74 -6.93 3.14 -12.47
C HIS A 74 -7.67 3.82 -11.31
N VAL A 75 -7.17 4.92 -10.76
CA VAL A 75 -7.90 5.71 -9.77
C VAL A 75 -8.93 6.58 -10.47
N ASN A 76 -10.21 6.33 -10.20
CA ASN A 76 -11.32 7.09 -10.77
C ASN A 76 -11.81 8.16 -9.79
N ASP A 77 -12.03 7.80 -8.51
CA ASP A 77 -12.34 8.76 -7.45
C ASP A 77 -11.34 8.63 -6.29
N PHE A 78 -10.99 9.77 -5.70
CA PHE A 78 -10.00 9.85 -4.64
C PHE A 78 -10.30 11.04 -3.73
N LYS A 79 -10.27 10.82 -2.43
CA LYS A 79 -10.53 11.83 -1.41
C LYS A 79 -9.57 11.71 -0.24
N VAL A 80 -9.05 12.84 0.19
CA VAL A 80 -8.24 12.95 1.41
C VAL A 80 -9.03 13.72 2.47
N TYR A 81 -9.13 13.13 3.66
CA TYR A 81 -9.78 13.74 4.82
C TYR A 81 -8.74 13.98 5.92
N PRO A 82 -8.14 15.19 6.01
CA PRO A 82 -7.17 15.51 7.05
C PRO A 82 -7.81 15.41 8.44
N GLN A 83 -7.13 14.77 9.38
CA GLN A 83 -7.55 14.68 10.79
C GLN A 83 -6.61 15.47 11.69
N SER A 84 -5.32 15.47 11.37
CA SER A 84 -4.26 16.26 12.01
C SER A 84 -3.07 16.34 11.06
N ASP A 85 -1.97 16.98 11.49
CA ASP A 85 -0.73 17.05 10.72
C ASP A 85 -0.14 15.66 10.42
N THR A 86 -0.39 14.70 11.33
CA THR A 86 0.19 13.35 11.27
C THR A 86 -0.83 12.24 10.98
N ILE A 87 -2.13 12.55 10.91
CA ILE A 87 -3.19 11.57 10.67
C ILE A 87 -4.12 12.08 9.58
N TRP A 88 -4.42 11.24 8.60
CA TRP A 88 -5.44 11.50 7.58
C TRP A 88 -6.15 10.22 7.17
N LEU A 89 -7.32 10.37 6.56
CA LEU A 89 -8.04 9.28 5.92
C LEU A 89 -7.94 9.45 4.42
N GLU A 90 -7.98 8.34 3.70
CA GLU A 90 -7.92 8.30 2.24
C GLU A 90 -8.97 7.32 1.74
N TYR A 91 -9.87 7.81 0.91
CA TYR A 91 -10.77 6.98 0.12
C TYR A 91 -10.25 6.92 -1.31
N SER A 92 -10.24 5.72 -1.89
CA SER A 92 -9.87 5.52 -3.29
C SER A 92 -10.79 4.51 -3.93
N TYR A 93 -11.28 4.84 -5.13
CA TYR A 93 -12.04 3.96 -6.00
C TYR A 93 -11.25 3.69 -7.28
N HIS A 94 -11.15 2.42 -7.63
CA HIS A 94 -10.36 1.93 -8.76
C HIS A 94 -11.27 1.24 -9.77
N ASP A 95 -11.24 1.76 -11.00
CA ASP A 95 -11.88 1.15 -12.17
C ASP A 95 -10.94 0.07 -12.73
N ILE A 96 -11.28 -1.18 -12.50
CA ILE A 96 -10.44 -2.33 -12.83
C ILE A 96 -10.96 -3.02 -14.07
N PRO A 97 -10.11 -3.28 -15.10
CA PRO A 97 -10.55 -3.98 -16.30
C PRO A 97 -11.12 -5.38 -16.01
N TRP A 98 -12.21 -5.70 -16.70
CA TRP A 98 -12.77 -7.06 -16.68
C TRP A 98 -11.69 -8.13 -16.92
N PRO A 99 -11.67 -9.29 -16.21
CA PRO A 99 -12.76 -9.89 -15.42
C PRO A 99 -12.72 -9.57 -13.92
N VAL A 100 -11.99 -8.58 -13.48
CA VAL A 100 -11.91 -8.18 -12.08
C VAL A 100 -12.97 -7.11 -11.82
N SER A 101 -13.69 -7.21 -10.71
CA SER A 101 -14.62 -6.16 -10.26
C SER A 101 -13.86 -4.90 -9.89
N ASP A 102 -14.53 -3.76 -10.01
CA ASP A 102 -14.05 -2.52 -9.43
C ASP A 102 -13.75 -2.66 -7.94
N GLN A 103 -12.82 -1.90 -7.46
CA GLN A 103 -12.32 -2.01 -6.10
C GLN A 103 -12.28 -0.64 -5.44
N ASP A 104 -12.56 -0.61 -4.15
CA ASP A 104 -12.36 0.58 -3.34
C ASP A 104 -11.68 0.25 -2.02
N HIS A 105 -11.21 1.29 -1.35
CA HIS A 105 -10.73 1.19 0.02
C HIS A 105 -10.88 2.52 0.77
N LEU A 106 -11.02 2.43 2.09
CA LEU A 106 -10.89 3.54 3.00
C LEU A 106 -9.77 3.22 3.98
N LEU A 107 -8.70 4.00 3.94
CA LEU A 107 -7.49 3.80 4.75
C LEU A 107 -7.33 4.93 5.75
N LYS A 108 -6.87 4.58 6.94
CA LYS A 108 -6.35 5.53 7.92
C LYS A 108 -4.83 5.52 7.88
N TYR A 109 -4.26 6.67 7.59
CA TYR A 109 -2.82 6.91 7.57
C TYR A 109 -2.34 7.57 8.85
N TYR A 110 -1.12 7.26 9.24
CA TYR A 110 -0.41 7.92 10.31
C TYR A 110 1.07 8.13 9.93
N LEU A 111 1.55 9.33 10.19
CA LEU A 111 2.93 9.74 9.95
C LEU A 111 3.72 9.69 11.26
N LEU A 112 4.90 9.10 11.20
CA LEU A 112 5.85 9.04 12.29
C LEU A 112 7.24 9.41 11.77
N GLU A 113 7.82 10.49 12.29
CA GLU A 113 9.23 10.78 12.06
C GLU A 113 10.08 9.92 13.00
N LYS A 114 10.66 8.84 12.46
CA LYS A 114 11.45 7.88 13.24
C LYS A 114 12.79 8.45 13.69
N ILE A 115 13.47 9.13 12.76
CA ILE A 115 14.75 9.80 12.99
C ILE A 115 14.66 11.16 12.31
N PRO A 116 14.69 12.29 13.05
CA PRO A 116 14.56 13.63 12.50
C PRO A 116 15.50 13.88 11.32
N GLY A 117 14.94 14.30 10.18
CA GLY A 117 15.66 14.58 8.95
C GLY A 117 16.30 13.37 8.25
N LYS A 118 16.07 12.13 8.75
CA LYS A 118 16.69 10.92 8.21
C LYS A 118 15.70 9.81 7.85
N GLU A 119 14.60 9.68 8.60
CA GLU A 119 13.65 8.61 8.39
C GLU A 119 12.22 9.03 8.71
N LEU A 120 11.34 8.96 7.71
CA LEU A 120 9.89 9.04 7.87
C LEU A 120 9.27 7.66 7.72
N PHE A 121 8.28 7.37 8.55
CA PHE A 121 7.45 6.18 8.45
C PHE A 121 5.99 6.60 8.34
N ILE A 122 5.32 6.15 7.28
CA ILE A 122 3.90 6.37 7.03
C ILE A 122 3.23 5.01 7.07
N GLY A 123 2.49 4.72 8.14
CA GLY A 123 1.70 3.50 8.23
C GLY A 123 0.28 3.73 7.76
N PHE A 124 -0.38 2.69 7.24
CA PHE A 124 -1.79 2.73 6.90
C PHE A 124 -2.49 1.40 7.16
N GLN A 125 -3.78 1.49 7.43
CA GLN A 125 -4.65 0.32 7.57
C GLN A 125 -6.08 0.66 7.17
N SER A 126 -6.81 -0.34 6.68
CA SER A 126 -8.22 -0.22 6.37
C SER A 126 -9.04 0.14 7.60
N MET A 127 -10.05 0.96 7.38
CA MET A 127 -11.07 1.28 8.36
C MET A 127 -12.47 1.21 7.74
N ILE A 128 -13.48 1.17 8.58
CA ILE A 128 -14.88 1.16 8.17
C ILE A 128 -15.53 2.47 8.61
N ASP A 129 -16.06 3.21 7.65
CA ASP A 129 -16.92 4.36 7.86
C ASP A 129 -17.91 4.47 6.70
N SER A 130 -19.17 4.12 6.95
CA SER A 130 -20.21 4.10 5.92
C SER A 130 -20.64 5.47 5.41
N LYS A 131 -20.25 6.56 6.08
CA LYS A 131 -20.52 7.92 5.61
C LYS A 131 -19.46 8.38 4.62
N LEU A 132 -18.20 8.01 4.84
CA LEU A 132 -17.08 8.37 3.97
C LEU A 132 -16.92 7.40 2.79
N ALA A 133 -17.26 6.14 3.01
CA ALA A 133 -17.14 5.07 2.02
C ALA A 133 -18.34 4.11 2.16
N PRO A 134 -19.51 4.45 1.59
CA PRO A 134 -20.66 3.56 1.59
C PRO A 134 -20.36 2.29 0.81
N VAL A 135 -21.00 1.19 1.22
CA VAL A 135 -20.91 -0.09 0.49
C VAL A 135 -21.72 0.05 -0.81
N THR A 136 -21.10 -0.29 -1.93
CA THR A 136 -21.71 -0.26 -3.26
C THR A 136 -21.78 -1.68 -3.80
N GLU A 137 -22.90 -2.07 -4.43
CA GLU A 137 -23.00 -3.33 -5.16
C GLU A 137 -21.97 -3.37 -6.30
N ASP A 138 -21.45 -4.55 -6.58
CA ASP A 138 -20.45 -4.82 -7.62
C ASP A 138 -19.04 -4.18 -7.39
N VAL A 139 -18.82 -3.53 -6.26
CA VAL A 139 -17.51 -3.01 -5.86
C VAL A 139 -16.92 -3.84 -4.72
N THR A 140 -15.71 -4.33 -4.91
CA THR A 140 -15.00 -5.09 -3.87
C THR A 140 -14.28 -4.14 -2.93
N ARG A 141 -14.74 -4.06 -1.66
CA ARG A 141 -14.01 -3.34 -0.61
C ARG A 141 -12.74 -4.10 -0.24
N LEU A 142 -11.59 -3.47 -0.50
CA LEU A 142 -10.29 -4.04 -0.15
C LEU A 142 -9.99 -3.86 1.33
N GLU A 143 -9.49 -4.91 1.97
CA GLU A 143 -8.93 -4.86 3.30
C GLU A 143 -7.40 -4.88 3.20
N LEU A 144 -6.79 -3.72 3.46
CA LEU A 144 -5.38 -3.46 3.26
C LEU A 144 -4.72 -2.94 4.54
N SER A 145 -3.44 -3.24 4.70
CA SER A 145 -2.56 -2.54 5.61
C SER A 145 -1.16 -2.46 5.01
N GLY A 146 -0.37 -1.50 5.46
CA GLY A 146 0.97 -1.37 4.91
C GLY A 146 1.72 -0.16 5.43
N SER A 147 2.79 0.18 4.72
CA SER A 147 3.64 1.30 5.10
C SER A 147 4.50 1.81 3.95
N TRP A 148 4.83 3.09 4.03
CA TRP A 148 5.93 3.72 3.33
C TRP A 148 7.03 4.02 4.35
N ARG A 149 8.25 3.63 4.05
CA ARG A 149 9.45 4.02 4.79
C ARG A 149 10.33 4.82 3.84
N LEU A 150 10.60 6.06 4.20
CA LEU A 150 11.44 6.99 3.46
C LEU A 150 12.73 7.18 4.25
N GLU A 151 13.86 6.78 3.67
CA GLU A 151 15.18 6.86 4.29
C GLU A 151 16.07 7.78 3.46
N GLN A 152 16.55 8.89 4.06
CA GLN A 152 17.45 9.81 3.39
C GLN A 152 18.81 9.15 3.20
N VAL A 153 19.21 8.93 1.95
CA VAL A 153 20.50 8.32 1.58
C VAL A 153 21.56 9.40 1.37
N THR A 154 21.19 10.44 0.62
CA THR A 154 22.01 11.65 0.41
C THR A 154 21.10 12.88 0.58
N PRO A 155 21.59 14.12 0.60
CA PRO A 155 20.73 15.31 0.68
C PRO A 155 19.62 15.39 -0.37
N HIS A 156 19.81 14.73 -1.53
CA HIS A 156 18.90 14.78 -2.66
C HIS A 156 18.42 13.37 -3.12
N GLN A 157 18.59 12.35 -2.30
CA GLN A 157 18.16 11.00 -2.66
C GLN A 157 17.57 10.26 -1.47
N VAL A 158 16.40 9.68 -1.67
CA VAL A 158 15.65 8.92 -0.68
C VAL A 158 15.50 7.47 -1.17
N LYS A 159 15.82 6.51 -0.30
CA LYS A 159 15.39 5.12 -0.46
C LYS A 159 13.97 4.98 0.06
N VAL A 160 13.11 4.47 -0.79
CA VAL A 160 11.72 4.18 -0.46
C VAL A 160 11.52 2.68 -0.34
N THR A 161 10.93 2.26 0.78
CA THR A 161 10.39 0.90 0.94
C THR A 161 8.88 1.00 1.10
N TYR A 162 8.13 0.49 0.13
CA TYR A 162 6.67 0.44 0.16
C TYR A 162 6.19 -0.98 0.38
N ARG A 163 5.27 -1.19 1.32
CA ARG A 163 4.72 -2.51 1.68
C ARG A 163 3.22 -2.46 1.75
N ILE A 164 2.57 -3.46 1.16
CA ILE A 164 1.12 -3.66 1.20
C ILE A 164 0.85 -5.11 1.58
N LEU A 165 0.08 -5.30 2.62
CA LEU A 165 -0.55 -6.58 2.98
C LEU A 165 -2.02 -6.51 2.57
N SER A 166 -2.44 -7.43 1.70
CA SER A 166 -3.83 -7.56 1.27
C SER A 166 -4.45 -8.85 1.78
N MET A 167 -5.67 -8.75 2.31
CA MET A 167 -6.44 -9.94 2.66
C MET A 167 -6.88 -10.69 1.40
N PRO A 168 -7.13 -12.02 1.50
CA PRO A 168 -7.53 -12.82 0.34
C PRO A 168 -8.82 -12.29 -0.29
N SER A 169 -8.84 -12.22 -1.61
CA SER A 169 -10.04 -11.97 -2.41
C SER A 169 -10.55 -13.29 -3.03
N SER A 170 -11.80 -13.28 -3.48
CA SER A 170 -12.42 -14.42 -4.17
C SER A 170 -11.87 -14.64 -5.59
N ILE A 171 -11.09 -13.69 -6.13
CA ILE A 171 -10.60 -13.72 -7.51
C ILE A 171 -9.33 -14.58 -7.58
N PRO A 172 -9.26 -15.54 -8.53
CA PRO A 172 -8.08 -16.38 -8.70
C PRO A 172 -6.82 -15.55 -9.02
N ARG A 173 -5.73 -15.84 -8.33
CA ARG A 173 -4.45 -15.12 -8.41
C ARG A 173 -3.82 -15.06 -9.79
N MET A 174 -4.02 -16.09 -10.62
CA MET A 174 -3.48 -16.11 -11.97
C MET A 174 -3.93 -14.90 -12.80
N PHE A 175 -5.08 -14.31 -12.48
CA PHE A 175 -5.59 -13.09 -13.13
C PHE A 175 -5.12 -11.82 -12.43
N THR A 176 -4.98 -11.83 -11.11
CA THR A 176 -4.64 -10.62 -10.32
C THR A 176 -3.14 -10.37 -10.21
N ASP A 177 -2.31 -11.40 -10.10
CA ASP A 177 -0.88 -11.23 -9.85
C ASP A 177 -0.14 -10.43 -10.94
N PRO A 178 -0.31 -10.70 -12.25
CA PRO A 178 0.33 -9.89 -13.29
C PRO A 178 -0.12 -8.43 -13.28
N VAL A 179 -1.42 -8.19 -13.04
CA VAL A 179 -2.02 -6.85 -13.00
C VAL A 179 -1.47 -6.08 -11.82
N VAL A 180 -1.49 -6.66 -10.61
CA VAL A 180 -0.96 -6.02 -9.39
C VAL A 180 0.51 -5.65 -9.54
N ARG A 181 1.35 -6.58 -10.04
CA ARG A 181 2.78 -6.31 -10.26
C ARG A 181 3.03 -5.23 -11.30
N SER A 182 2.25 -5.24 -12.39
CA SER A 182 2.37 -4.24 -13.44
C SER A 182 1.92 -2.86 -12.97
N ASN A 183 0.78 -2.78 -12.31
CA ASN A 183 0.24 -1.53 -11.77
C ASN A 183 1.18 -0.93 -10.72
N LEU A 184 1.70 -1.76 -9.80
CA LEU A 184 2.65 -1.29 -8.80
C LEU A 184 3.93 -0.74 -9.46
N MET A 185 4.48 -1.43 -10.46
CA MET A 185 5.64 -0.95 -11.20
C MET A 185 5.38 0.40 -11.88
N SER A 186 4.23 0.54 -12.55
CA SER A 186 3.83 1.78 -13.22
C SER A 186 3.63 2.92 -12.23
N THR A 187 2.96 2.64 -11.11
CA THR A 187 2.74 3.59 -10.01
C THR A 187 4.05 4.11 -9.43
N ILE A 188 5.03 3.21 -9.17
CA ILE A 188 6.34 3.60 -8.65
C ILE A 188 7.09 4.49 -9.63
N LYS A 189 7.13 4.11 -10.91
CA LYS A 189 7.79 4.91 -11.95
C LYS A 189 7.18 6.30 -12.07
N ALA A 190 5.85 6.38 -12.12
CA ALA A 190 5.15 7.66 -12.22
C ALA A 190 5.36 8.55 -10.97
N LEU A 191 5.34 7.95 -9.76
CA LEU A 191 5.67 8.67 -8.53
C LEU A 191 7.11 9.21 -8.55
N THR A 192 8.06 8.38 -8.97
CA THR A 192 9.48 8.76 -9.09
C THR A 192 9.63 9.93 -10.04
N GLU A 193 9.09 9.82 -11.26
CA GLU A 193 9.14 10.89 -12.25
C GLU A 193 8.48 12.19 -11.78
N LEU A 194 7.37 12.09 -11.06
CA LEU A 194 6.67 13.26 -10.52
C LEU A 194 7.48 13.95 -9.42
N ALA A 195 8.11 13.18 -8.54
CA ALA A 195 8.91 13.70 -7.43
C ALA A 195 10.23 14.34 -7.92
N GLU A 196 10.83 13.80 -8.98
CA GLU A 196 12.09 14.28 -9.53
C GLU A 196 11.93 15.52 -10.44
N LYS A 197 10.70 15.87 -10.82
CA LYS A 197 10.40 17.08 -11.65
C LYS A 197 10.12 18.34 -10.82
N ASN A 198 9.86 18.19 -9.52
CA ASN A 198 9.63 19.31 -8.61
C ASN A 198 10.94 19.77 -7.98
#